data_c52bb2bedbc5538c63654563001d6991
#
_entry.id   c52bb2bedbc5538c63654563001d6991
#
_cell.length_a   1.000
_cell.length_b   1.000
_cell.length_c   1.000
_cell.angle_alpha   90.00
_cell.angle_beta   90.00
_cell.angle_gamma   90.00
#
_symmetry.space_group_name_H-M   'P 1'
#
loop_
_entity.id
_entity.type
_entity.pdbx_description
1 polymer ?
#
loop_
_entity_poly.entity_id
_entity_poly.type
_entity_poly.pdbx_seq_one_letter_code
_entity_poly.pdbx_strand_id
1 'polypeptide(L)'
;GQIGGVIYNSTHTTYEAYFKTGTEFGDEIDLGVGGRRVSEFAFEAYSELSNVASGTTPTATLKIYANDGATYDGVDIGTQQTGGANYGAKMPGTLLFKSDAKALVAGFHTYRVTDINVDLPAKVTWTVEFDGVDNDTVGSGKTAALILAGTDDVGSSLDDFWQKDASGWKLYRSGSTVQD
;
A
#
# COMPACT_ATOMS: atom_id res chain seq x y z
N GLY A 1 -2.40 31.69 -1.55
CA GLY A 1 -2.13 30.37 -1.03
C GLY A 1 -3.12 29.39 -1.58
N GLN A 2 -2.66 28.36 -2.30
CA GLN A 2 -3.53 27.24 -2.67
C GLN A 2 -3.94 26.53 -1.37
N ILE A 3 -5.22 26.44 -1.13
CA ILE A 3 -5.75 25.56 -0.11
C ILE A 3 -5.58 24.15 -0.66
N GLY A 4 -4.67 23.37 -0.08
CA GLY A 4 -4.49 21.98 -0.46
C GLY A 4 -5.77 21.20 -0.21
N GLY A 5 -6.31 20.57 -1.24
CA GLY A 5 -7.45 19.66 -1.13
C GLY A 5 -6.97 18.21 -0.97
N VAL A 6 -7.79 17.37 -0.39
CA VAL A 6 -7.61 15.92 -0.41
C VAL A 6 -7.88 15.44 -1.83
N ILE A 7 -6.92 14.73 -2.42
CA ILE A 7 -7.03 14.17 -3.78
C ILE A 7 -7.29 12.66 -3.79
N TYR A 8 -7.07 12.00 -2.66
CA TYR A 8 -7.44 10.61 -2.42
C TYR A 8 -7.70 10.41 -0.92
N ASN A 9 -8.75 9.71 -0.58
CA ASN A 9 -9.06 9.35 0.80
C ASN A 9 -9.78 7.99 0.84
N SER A 10 -9.25 7.09 1.63
CA SER A 10 -9.78 5.75 1.87
C SER A 10 -9.51 5.40 3.34
N THR A 11 -10.40 5.86 4.22
CA THR A 11 -10.21 5.77 5.68
C THR A 11 -11.19 4.85 6.40
N HIS A 12 -12.09 4.20 5.69
CA HIS A 12 -13.05 3.27 6.29
C HIS A 12 -12.46 1.87 6.36
N THR A 13 -12.05 1.48 7.55
CA THR A 13 -11.39 0.22 7.85
C THR A 13 -12.31 -0.98 7.72
N THR A 14 -11.96 -1.91 6.85
CA THR A 14 -12.57 -3.24 6.85
C THR A 14 -11.59 -4.37 6.60
N TYR A 15 -10.31 -4.11 6.36
CA TYR A 15 -9.40 -5.16 5.96
C TYR A 15 -8.00 -5.02 6.55
N GLU A 16 -7.46 -6.13 7.04
CA GLU A 16 -6.08 -6.23 7.54
C GLU A 16 -5.32 -7.26 6.71
N ALA A 17 -4.16 -6.90 6.21
CA ALA A 17 -3.26 -7.83 5.57
C ALA A 17 -1.90 -7.81 6.28
N TYR A 18 -1.42 -8.98 6.69
CA TYR A 18 -0.22 -9.16 7.49
C TYR A 18 0.97 -9.52 6.62
N PHE A 19 2.11 -8.89 6.84
CA PHE A 19 3.26 -9.02 5.98
C PHE A 19 4.56 -9.32 6.73
N LYS A 20 5.46 -10.02 6.04
CA LYS A 20 6.81 -10.28 6.49
C LYS A 20 7.73 -9.12 6.14
N THR A 21 8.82 -9.01 6.86
CA THR A 21 9.95 -8.15 6.52
C THR A 21 10.36 -8.30 5.05
N GLY A 22 10.58 -7.17 4.38
CA GLY A 22 10.98 -7.11 2.98
C GLY A 22 9.85 -7.31 1.98
N THR A 23 8.61 -7.42 2.43
CA THR A 23 7.44 -7.40 1.56
C THR A 23 6.89 -5.98 1.47
N GLU A 24 6.74 -5.47 0.25
CA GLU A 24 6.00 -4.24 -0.02
C GLU A 24 4.57 -4.59 -0.39
N PHE A 25 3.64 -3.82 0.13
CA PHE A 25 2.23 -4.04 -0.13
C PHE A 25 1.51 -2.72 -0.25
N GLY A 26 0.60 -2.62 -1.21
CA GLY A 26 -0.18 -1.42 -1.41
C GLY A 26 -1.12 -1.48 -2.60
N ASP A 27 -1.58 -0.32 -3.02
CA ASP A 27 -2.69 -0.20 -3.93
C ASP A 27 -2.39 0.77 -5.07
N GLU A 28 -3.00 0.50 -6.24
CA GLU A 28 -3.07 1.44 -7.34
C GLU A 28 -4.22 2.40 -7.10
N ILE A 29 -3.94 3.68 -7.16
CA ILE A 29 -4.93 4.73 -7.01
C ILE A 29 -4.97 5.67 -8.21
N ASP A 30 -6.17 6.13 -8.56
CA ASP A 30 -6.38 7.16 -9.55
C ASP A 30 -6.62 8.51 -8.86
N LEU A 31 -5.72 9.44 -9.06
CA LEU A 31 -5.76 10.78 -8.48
C LEU A 31 -6.60 11.76 -9.33
N GLY A 32 -7.17 11.28 -10.44
CA GLY A 32 -7.99 12.08 -11.32
C GLY A 32 -7.21 13.12 -12.11
N VAL A 33 -7.94 14.10 -12.62
CA VAL A 33 -7.39 15.23 -13.40
C VAL A 33 -7.13 16.44 -12.51
N GLY A 34 -6.09 17.20 -12.79
CA GLY A 34 -5.73 18.43 -12.08
C GLY A 34 -4.33 18.41 -11.50
N GLY A 35 -4.03 19.37 -10.65
CA GLY A 35 -2.72 19.47 -9.97
C GLY A 35 -2.58 18.34 -8.94
N ARG A 36 -1.58 17.52 -9.15
CA ARG A 36 -1.31 16.34 -8.32
C ARG A 36 -0.01 16.47 -7.55
N ARG A 37 0.31 17.69 -7.12
CA ARG A 37 1.44 17.90 -6.23
C ARG A 37 1.05 17.48 -4.83
N VAL A 38 1.60 16.36 -4.38
CA VAL A 38 1.34 15.79 -3.07
C VAL A 38 2.34 16.33 -2.07
N SER A 39 1.85 16.82 -0.96
CA SER A 39 2.65 17.33 0.17
C SER A 39 2.62 16.41 1.37
N GLU A 40 1.54 15.63 1.53
CA GLU A 40 1.35 14.72 2.66
C GLU A 40 0.67 13.43 2.20
N PHE A 41 1.06 12.33 2.81
CA PHE A 41 0.40 11.04 2.69
C PHE A 41 0.26 10.40 4.08
N ALA A 42 -0.91 9.82 4.36
CA ALA A 42 -1.13 9.08 5.59
C ALA A 42 -1.61 7.67 5.28
N PHE A 43 -1.16 6.72 6.06
CA PHE A 43 -1.64 5.33 6.02
C PHE A 43 -1.85 4.81 7.44
N GLU A 44 -2.69 3.81 7.57
CA GLU A 44 -2.99 3.17 8.84
C GLU A 44 -2.40 1.76 8.87
N ALA A 45 -1.85 1.39 10.01
CA ALA A 45 -1.32 0.06 10.24
C ALA A 45 -1.64 -0.42 11.66
N TYR A 46 -1.76 -1.72 11.80
CA TYR A 46 -1.83 -2.42 13.07
C TYR A 46 -0.54 -3.19 13.29
N SER A 47 -0.01 -3.16 14.50
CA SER A 47 1.23 -3.86 14.82
C SER A 47 1.17 -4.57 16.17
N GLU A 48 1.69 -5.79 16.20
CA GLU A 48 1.94 -6.56 17.43
C GLU A 48 3.45 -6.64 17.64
N LEU A 49 3.94 -6.01 18.69
CA LEU A 49 5.38 -5.82 18.90
C LEU A 49 5.88 -6.42 20.23
N SER A 50 5.06 -7.23 20.91
CA SER A 50 5.37 -7.77 22.23
C SER A 50 6.54 -8.75 22.26
N ASN A 51 6.85 -9.40 21.13
CA ASN A 51 7.93 -10.37 21.00
C ASN A 51 9.07 -9.89 20.11
N VAL A 52 9.15 -8.59 19.84
CA VAL A 52 10.26 -8.01 19.10
C VAL A 52 11.51 -8.04 19.97
N ALA A 53 12.62 -8.45 19.40
CA ALA A 53 13.89 -8.53 20.14
C ALA A 53 14.31 -7.15 20.69
N SER A 54 14.84 -7.16 21.89
CA SER A 54 15.38 -5.93 22.51
C SER A 54 16.45 -5.30 21.61
N GLY A 55 16.34 -3.99 21.40
CA GLY A 55 17.23 -3.24 20.51
C GLY A 55 16.85 -3.24 19.04
N THR A 56 15.77 -3.96 18.66
CA THR A 56 15.19 -3.89 17.33
C THR A 56 14.07 -2.85 17.32
N THR A 57 14.07 -1.98 16.31
CA THR A 57 12.97 -1.04 16.07
C THR A 57 12.31 -1.40 14.75
N PRO A 58 11.16 -2.08 14.79
CA PRO A 58 10.40 -2.34 13.56
C PRO A 58 9.95 -1.03 12.93
N THR A 59 9.92 -1.00 11.60
CA THR A 59 9.63 0.21 10.84
C THR A 59 8.66 -0.05 9.69
N ALA A 60 8.04 1.04 9.23
CA ALA A 60 7.27 1.12 8.01
C ALA A 60 7.83 2.22 7.11
N THR A 61 7.96 1.94 5.82
CA THR A 61 8.44 2.88 4.81
C THR A 61 7.41 3.01 3.70
N LEU A 62 6.95 4.24 3.46
CA LEU A 62 6.07 4.55 2.34
C LEU A 62 6.88 4.69 1.05
N LYS A 63 6.40 4.08 -0.02
CA LYS A 63 6.91 4.29 -1.38
C LYS A 63 5.77 4.63 -2.33
N ILE A 64 6.05 5.44 -3.33
CA ILE A 64 5.11 5.78 -4.40
C ILE A 64 5.79 5.53 -5.74
N TYR A 65 5.11 4.79 -6.60
CA TYR A 65 5.59 4.39 -7.92
C TYR A 65 4.68 4.92 -9.02
N ALA A 66 5.27 5.26 -10.16
CA ALA A 66 4.52 5.35 -11.40
C ALA A 66 4.14 3.94 -11.88
N ASN A 67 2.98 3.83 -12.55
CA ASN A 67 2.54 2.59 -13.18
C ASN A 67 3.07 2.53 -14.62
N ASP A 68 4.38 2.58 -14.76
CA ASP A 68 5.11 2.62 -16.03
C ASP A 68 6.00 1.39 -16.26
N GLY A 69 5.87 0.37 -15.43
CA GLY A 69 6.54 -0.91 -15.59
C GLY A 69 5.98 -1.72 -16.77
N ALA A 70 6.52 -2.91 -16.96
CA ALA A 70 5.99 -3.85 -17.95
C ALA A 70 4.53 -4.21 -17.66
N THR A 71 3.81 -4.64 -18.69
CA THR A 71 2.48 -5.21 -18.49
C THR A 71 2.62 -6.47 -17.63
N TYR A 72 1.79 -6.58 -16.60
CA TYR A 72 1.78 -7.75 -15.74
C TYR A 72 1.26 -8.95 -16.54
N ASP A 73 2.04 -10.01 -16.60
CA ASP A 73 1.76 -11.25 -17.32
C ASP A 73 1.50 -12.45 -16.39
N GLY A 74 1.56 -12.20 -15.09
CA GLY A 74 1.25 -13.21 -14.07
C GLY A 74 -0.24 -13.50 -13.96
N VAL A 75 -0.54 -14.52 -13.17
CA VAL A 75 -1.92 -14.84 -12.78
C VAL A 75 -2.21 -14.11 -11.48
N ASP A 76 -3.37 -13.46 -11.40
CA ASP A 76 -3.82 -12.88 -10.14
C ASP A 76 -3.89 -13.95 -9.05
N ILE A 77 -3.36 -13.64 -7.87
CA ILE A 77 -3.32 -14.57 -6.75
C ILE A 77 -4.49 -14.27 -5.79
N GLY A 78 -5.66 -14.11 -6.30
CA GLY A 78 -6.85 -13.93 -5.47
C GLY A 78 -7.58 -15.26 -5.27
N THR A 79 -8.26 -15.41 -4.16
CA THR A 79 -8.96 -16.64 -3.79
C THR A 79 -10.19 -16.95 -4.66
N GLN A 80 -10.54 -16.11 -5.62
CA GLN A 80 -11.81 -16.23 -6.33
C GLN A 80 -11.77 -15.88 -7.83
N GLN A 81 -10.63 -15.83 -8.44
CA GLN A 81 -10.57 -15.53 -9.86
C GLN A 81 -10.50 -16.79 -10.72
N THR A 82 -11.61 -17.17 -11.26
CA THR A 82 -11.65 -18.01 -12.44
C THR A 82 -11.45 -17.14 -13.67
N GLY A 83 -10.30 -17.25 -14.29
CA GLY A 83 -10.03 -16.57 -15.56
C GLY A 83 -9.39 -15.20 -15.41
N GLY A 84 -8.40 -15.11 -14.54
CA GLY A 84 -7.67 -13.90 -14.26
C GLY A 84 -7.07 -13.23 -15.47
N ALA A 85 -7.85 -12.40 -16.12
CA ALA A 85 -7.26 -11.39 -16.96
C ALA A 85 -6.55 -10.41 -16.03
N ASN A 86 -5.26 -10.27 -16.23
CA ASN A 86 -4.44 -9.25 -15.59
C ASN A 86 -4.83 -7.82 -16.01
N TYR A 87 -5.97 -7.61 -16.62
CA TYR A 87 -6.51 -6.37 -17.22
C TYR A 87 -5.51 -5.58 -18.05
N GLY A 88 -4.37 -6.13 -18.43
CA GLY A 88 -3.27 -5.38 -19.01
C GLY A 88 -2.67 -4.37 -18.03
N ALA A 89 -2.82 -4.61 -16.72
CA ALA A 89 -2.30 -3.75 -15.68
C ALA A 89 -0.79 -3.54 -15.86
N LYS A 90 -0.36 -2.31 -15.69
CA LYS A 90 1.07 -1.98 -15.66
C LYS A 90 1.59 -2.18 -14.25
N MET A 91 2.69 -2.91 -14.14
CA MET A 91 3.38 -3.05 -12.87
C MET A 91 3.90 -1.69 -12.39
N PRO A 92 3.99 -1.47 -11.07
CA PRO A 92 4.77 -0.37 -10.54
C PRO A 92 6.18 -0.39 -11.11
N GLY A 93 6.64 0.73 -11.61
CA GLY A 93 7.93 0.86 -12.29
C GLY A 93 8.81 1.90 -11.61
N THR A 94 8.79 3.14 -12.10
CA THR A 94 9.64 4.22 -11.58
C THR A 94 9.26 4.60 -10.16
N LEU A 95 10.22 4.53 -9.24
CA LEU A 95 10.06 5.02 -7.87
C LEU A 95 10.05 6.56 -7.90
N LEU A 96 8.91 7.15 -7.52
CA LEU A 96 8.71 8.59 -7.49
C LEU A 96 9.03 9.19 -6.13
N PHE A 97 8.78 8.45 -5.07
CA PHE A 97 9.01 8.88 -3.70
C PHE A 97 9.30 7.70 -2.78
N LYS A 98 10.15 7.92 -1.80
CA LYS A 98 10.42 6.99 -0.68
C LYS A 98 10.57 7.82 0.59
N SER A 99 9.79 7.49 1.62
CA SER A 99 9.90 8.15 2.92
C SER A 99 11.11 7.66 3.71
N ASP A 100 11.45 8.41 4.75
CA ASP A 100 12.22 7.84 5.84
C ASP A 100 11.42 6.72 6.52
N ALA A 101 12.13 5.78 7.13
CA ALA A 101 11.52 4.72 7.90
C ALA A 101 10.84 5.29 9.16
N LYS A 102 9.58 4.93 9.35
CA LYS A 102 8.79 5.31 10.54
C LYS A 102 8.80 4.18 11.53
N ALA A 103 9.18 4.45 12.78
CA ALA A 103 9.10 3.45 13.83
C ALA A 103 7.65 2.99 14.04
N LEU A 104 7.43 1.68 14.07
CA LEU A 104 6.12 1.11 14.34
C LEU A 104 5.73 1.31 15.80
N VAL A 105 4.45 1.54 16.00
CA VAL A 105 3.79 1.66 17.31
C VAL A 105 2.82 0.50 17.44
N ALA A 106 2.82 -0.19 18.59
CA ALA A 106 1.91 -1.29 18.82
C ALA A 106 0.44 -0.83 18.82
N GLY A 107 -0.42 -1.68 18.29
CA GLY A 107 -1.84 -1.40 18.09
C GLY A 107 -2.10 -0.68 16.77
N PHE A 108 -3.30 -0.11 16.65
CA PHE A 108 -3.68 0.69 15.50
C PHE A 108 -3.03 2.08 15.57
N HIS A 109 -2.42 2.49 14.46
CA HIS A 109 -1.76 3.78 14.39
C HIS A 109 -1.82 4.36 12.97
N THR A 110 -1.99 5.69 12.88
CA THR A 110 -1.89 6.44 11.63
C THR A 110 -0.49 7.02 11.48
N TYR A 111 0.15 6.70 10.37
CA TYR A 111 1.49 7.20 10.03
C TYR A 111 1.35 8.30 9.00
N ARG A 112 1.90 9.48 9.31
CA ARG A 112 1.90 10.63 8.42
C ARG A 112 3.28 10.86 7.86
N VAL A 113 3.33 11.01 6.55
CA VAL A 113 4.53 11.40 5.81
C VAL A 113 4.29 12.79 5.25
N THR A 114 5.03 13.76 5.73
CA THR A 114 4.95 15.16 5.32
C THR A 114 6.12 15.53 4.41
N ASP A 115 6.06 16.72 3.82
CA ASP A 115 7.14 17.28 2.99
C ASP A 115 7.47 16.44 1.74
N ILE A 116 6.50 15.71 1.22
CA ILE A 116 6.67 14.88 0.03
C ILE A 116 7.05 15.74 -1.18
N ASN A 117 6.31 16.80 -1.46
CA ASN A 117 6.57 17.80 -2.53
C ASN A 117 6.85 17.20 -3.92
N VAL A 118 6.12 16.18 -4.29
CA VAL A 118 6.27 15.47 -5.57
C VAL A 118 5.03 15.67 -6.44
N ASP A 119 5.26 15.95 -7.72
CA ASP A 119 4.22 15.94 -8.73
C ASP A 119 3.99 14.50 -9.18
N LEU A 120 2.77 14.00 -9.02
CA LEU A 120 2.43 12.63 -9.35
C LEU A 120 1.66 12.54 -10.68
N PRO A 121 1.82 11.47 -11.47
CA PRO A 121 0.93 11.16 -12.58
C PRO A 121 -0.49 10.86 -12.07
N ALA A 122 -1.45 10.74 -13.00
CA ALA A 122 -2.85 10.48 -12.64
C ALA A 122 -3.02 9.16 -11.88
N LYS A 123 -2.28 8.15 -12.29
CA LYS A 123 -2.28 6.83 -11.64
C LYS A 123 -0.94 6.54 -11.03
N VAL A 124 -0.95 6.11 -9.79
CA VAL A 124 0.24 5.70 -9.03
C VAL A 124 -0.07 4.47 -8.21
N THR A 125 0.96 3.73 -7.86
CA THR A 125 0.88 2.70 -6.82
C THR A 125 1.63 3.18 -5.60
N TRP A 126 0.95 3.23 -4.46
CA TRP A 126 1.62 3.45 -3.19
C TRP A 126 1.78 2.13 -2.46
N THR A 127 2.87 1.97 -1.76
CA THR A 127 3.15 0.77 -0.97
C THR A 127 3.70 1.14 0.40
N VAL A 128 3.55 0.22 1.33
CA VAL A 128 4.25 0.23 2.61
C VAL A 128 5.10 -1.02 2.71
N GLU A 129 6.36 -0.84 3.05
CA GLU A 129 7.29 -1.91 3.38
C GLU A 129 7.50 -1.94 4.87
N PHE A 130 7.21 -3.08 5.50
CA PHE A 130 7.51 -3.31 6.90
C PHE A 130 8.87 -3.98 7.06
N ASP A 131 9.61 -3.56 8.07
CA ASP A 131 10.89 -4.15 8.46
C ASP A 131 10.93 -4.42 9.96
N GLY A 132 11.72 -5.43 10.38
CA GLY A 132 11.81 -5.84 11.79
C GLY A 132 10.61 -6.61 12.32
N VAL A 133 9.67 -6.96 11.46
CA VAL A 133 8.57 -7.92 11.71
C VAL A 133 8.84 -9.17 10.90
N ASP A 134 8.57 -10.33 11.44
CA ASP A 134 9.02 -11.58 10.83
C ASP A 134 7.91 -12.61 10.62
N ASN A 135 6.67 -12.22 10.88
CA ASN A 135 5.58 -13.15 10.82
C ASN A 135 4.33 -12.53 10.18
N ASP A 136 3.64 -13.34 9.40
CA ASP A 136 2.34 -13.04 8.82
C ASP A 136 1.17 -13.65 9.63
N THR A 137 1.45 -14.10 10.85
CA THR A 137 0.46 -14.73 11.74
C THR A 137 0.09 -13.80 12.87
N VAL A 138 -1.20 -13.48 12.98
CA VAL A 138 -1.79 -12.76 14.11
C VAL A 138 -1.48 -13.49 15.42
N GLY A 139 -1.15 -12.72 16.46
CA GLY A 139 -0.84 -13.28 17.78
C GLY A 139 0.61 -13.68 17.97
N SER A 140 1.47 -13.53 16.97
CA SER A 140 2.90 -13.81 17.12
C SER A 140 3.66 -12.80 17.97
N GLY A 141 3.11 -11.59 18.08
CA GLY A 141 3.77 -10.47 18.75
C GLY A 141 4.93 -9.85 17.95
N LYS A 142 5.06 -10.20 16.67
CA LYS A 142 6.07 -9.67 15.73
C LYS A 142 5.46 -9.45 14.35
N THR A 143 4.28 -8.93 14.28
CA THR A 143 3.57 -8.78 13.02
C THR A 143 3.13 -7.34 12.80
N ALA A 144 2.98 -6.97 11.55
CA ALA A 144 2.34 -5.74 11.13
C ALA A 144 1.37 -6.00 10.00
N ALA A 145 0.29 -5.24 10.00
CA ALA A 145 -0.74 -5.28 8.96
C ALA A 145 -0.97 -3.87 8.43
N LEU A 146 -1.08 -3.74 7.12
CA LEU A 146 -1.62 -2.54 6.50
C LEU A 146 -3.14 -2.58 6.57
N ILE A 147 -3.74 -1.47 6.97
CA ILE A 147 -5.19 -1.33 6.98
C ILE A 147 -5.62 -0.75 5.64
N LEU A 148 -6.46 -1.49 4.94
CA LEU A 148 -7.02 -1.10 3.66
C LEU A 148 -8.51 -0.84 3.82
N ALA A 149 -9.00 0.18 3.15
CA ALA A 149 -10.41 0.46 3.12
C ALA A 149 -11.08 -0.25 1.93
N GLY A 150 -12.33 -0.64 2.13
CA GLY A 150 -13.13 -1.27 1.07
C GLY A 150 -13.87 -0.28 0.18
N THR A 151 -13.79 1.02 0.48
CA THR A 151 -14.43 2.09 -0.30
C THR A 151 -13.61 3.36 -0.26
N ASP A 152 -13.56 4.07 -1.37
CA ASP A 152 -12.90 5.35 -1.48
C ASP A 152 -13.88 6.50 -1.26
N ASP A 153 -13.50 7.49 -0.43
CA ASP A 153 -14.27 8.72 -0.24
C ASP A 153 -13.92 9.77 -1.32
N VAL A 154 -12.68 9.77 -1.78
CA VAL A 154 -12.16 10.68 -2.81
C VAL A 154 -11.14 9.93 -3.67
N GLY A 155 -11.21 10.10 -4.97
CA GLY A 155 -10.41 9.34 -5.92
C GLY A 155 -11.07 7.99 -6.22
N SER A 156 -10.31 7.06 -6.76
CA SER A 156 -10.76 5.69 -6.97
C SER A 156 -9.59 4.71 -6.90
N SER A 157 -9.88 3.49 -6.49
CA SER A 157 -9.00 2.34 -6.65
C SER A 157 -9.80 1.14 -7.14
N LEU A 158 -9.13 0.17 -7.71
CA LEU A 158 -9.73 -1.13 -8.03
C LEU A 158 -9.71 -2.03 -6.79
N ASP A 159 -10.58 -3.03 -6.76
CA ASP A 159 -10.61 -4.02 -5.69
C ASP A 159 -9.49 -5.07 -5.87
N ASP A 160 -8.27 -4.55 -6.00
CA ASP A 160 -7.04 -5.31 -6.14
C ASP A 160 -5.90 -4.60 -5.41
N PHE A 161 -4.78 -5.27 -5.26
CA PHE A 161 -3.61 -4.71 -4.64
C PHE A 161 -2.32 -5.36 -5.13
N TRP A 162 -1.23 -4.61 -5.05
CA TRP A 162 0.09 -5.07 -5.41
C TRP A 162 0.88 -5.53 -4.19
N GLN A 163 1.58 -6.64 -4.36
CA GLN A 163 2.58 -7.11 -3.42
C GLN A 163 3.90 -7.34 -4.15
N LYS A 164 5.00 -6.92 -3.53
CA LYS A 164 6.35 -7.20 -4.01
C LYS A 164 7.13 -7.96 -2.96
N ASP A 165 7.69 -9.07 -3.37
CA ASP A 165 8.62 -9.86 -2.58
C ASP A 165 9.91 -10.13 -3.38
N ALA A 166 10.75 -11.05 -2.92
CA ALA A 166 11.99 -11.41 -3.61
C ALA A 166 11.76 -11.96 -5.04
N SER A 167 10.55 -12.42 -5.35
CA SER A 167 10.17 -12.92 -6.69
C SER A 167 9.60 -11.84 -7.61
N GLY A 168 9.44 -10.61 -7.13
CA GLY A 168 8.91 -9.48 -7.88
C GLY A 168 7.48 -9.11 -7.52
N TRP A 169 6.84 -8.35 -8.41
CA TRP A 169 5.47 -7.90 -8.25
C TRP A 169 4.45 -8.99 -8.51
N LYS A 170 3.42 -9.04 -7.67
CA LYS A 170 2.24 -9.90 -7.81
C LYS A 170 0.99 -9.07 -7.61
N LEU A 171 -0.03 -9.34 -8.42
CA LEU A 171 -1.34 -8.72 -8.31
C LEU A 171 -2.28 -9.66 -7.57
N TYR A 172 -2.94 -9.14 -6.57
CA TYR A 172 -3.97 -9.83 -5.80
C TYR A 172 -5.30 -9.13 -6.03
N ARG A 173 -6.37 -9.90 -6.08
CA ARG A 173 -7.72 -9.39 -6.11
C ARG A 173 -8.51 -9.92 -4.93
N SER A 174 -9.29 -9.08 -4.33
CA SER A 174 -10.25 -9.49 -3.32
C SER A 174 -11.61 -9.68 -3.98
N GLY A 175 -12.18 -10.87 -3.84
CA GLY A 175 -13.58 -11.13 -4.05
C GLY A 175 -14.15 -10.98 -5.46
N SER A 176 -15.45 -11.06 -5.57
CA SER A 176 -16.20 -11.41 -6.76
C SER A 176 -16.81 -10.23 -7.53
N THR A 177 -16.50 -9.00 -7.21
CA THR A 177 -17.07 -7.85 -7.92
C THR A 177 -16.00 -6.82 -8.22
N VAL A 178 -15.66 -6.72 -9.50
CA VAL A 178 -15.10 -5.49 -10.05
C VAL A 178 -16.21 -4.45 -9.91
N GLN A 179 -16.04 -3.50 -9.02
CA GLN A 179 -16.85 -2.30 -9.04
C GLN A 179 -16.07 -1.25 -9.84
N ASP A 180 -16.61 -0.91 -11.00
CA ASP A 180 -16.20 0.22 -11.80
C ASP A 180 -16.53 1.55 -11.11
#